data_f6f322c300b43f9177a139b4564471ad
#
_entry.id   f6f322c300b43f9177a139b4564471ad
#
_cell.length_a   1.000
_cell.length_b   1.000
_cell.length_c   1.000
_cell.angle_alpha   90.00
_cell.angle_beta   90.00
_cell.angle_gamma   90.00
#
_symmetry.space_group_name_H-M   'P 1'
#
loop_
_entity.id
_entity.type
_entity.pdbx_description
1 polymer ?
#
loop_
_entity_poly.entity_id
_entity_poly.type
_entity_poly.pdbx_seq_one_letter_code
_entity_poly.pdbx_strand_id
1 'polypeptide(L)'
;MCELKKAIIDQHNHLQELQQILETELHLISSRDAESLINLLKSKESILDSIQNQDGVIENLYKQATEDQQNNAEIVSLLEQAKEMVAQCQFRTKINQTAI
;
A
#
# COMPACT_ATOMS: atom_id res chain seq x y z
N MET A 1 16.40 -12.16 12.95
CA MET A 1 15.06 -11.81 12.49
C MET A 1 15.11 -11.55 10.99
N CYS A 2 14.14 -12.02 10.27
CA CYS A 2 14.14 -11.93 8.81
C CYS A 2 13.85 -10.50 8.35
N GLU A 3 14.79 -9.88 7.65
CA GLU A 3 14.61 -8.54 7.08
C GLU A 3 13.48 -8.50 6.06
N LEU A 4 13.28 -9.60 5.33
CA LEU A 4 12.20 -9.73 4.37
C LEU A 4 10.83 -9.60 5.05
N LYS A 5 10.64 -10.30 6.18
CA LYS A 5 9.41 -10.22 6.96
C LYS A 5 9.13 -8.78 7.41
N LYS A 6 10.14 -8.12 7.96
CA LYS A 6 10.03 -6.73 8.41
C LYS A 6 9.66 -5.81 7.25
N ALA A 7 10.30 -5.98 6.09
CA ALA A 7 10.02 -5.16 4.91
C ALA A 7 8.58 -5.33 4.43
N ILE A 8 8.03 -6.54 4.47
CA ILE A 8 6.65 -6.82 4.08
C ILE A 8 5.68 -6.19 5.08
N ILE A 9 5.97 -6.28 6.38
CA ILE A 9 5.14 -5.65 7.42
C ILE A 9 5.13 -4.13 7.26
N ASP A 10 6.29 -3.52 6.99
CA ASP A 10 6.37 -2.08 6.71
C ASP A 10 5.48 -1.70 5.52
N GLN A 11 5.47 -2.54 4.48
CA GLN A 11 4.61 -2.32 3.32
C GLN A 11 3.12 -2.44 3.67
N HIS A 12 2.75 -3.37 4.53
CA HIS A 12 1.37 -3.46 5.05
C HIS A 12 0.95 -2.14 5.69
N ASN A 13 1.82 -1.54 6.48
CA ASN A 13 1.54 -0.26 7.14
C ASN A 13 1.35 0.85 6.12
N HIS A 14 2.18 0.91 5.08
CA HIS A 14 2.04 1.86 3.98
C HIS A 14 0.70 1.69 3.25
N LEU A 15 0.32 0.44 2.98
CA LEU A 15 -0.93 0.14 2.28
C LEU A 15 -2.15 0.48 3.13
N GLN A 16 -2.09 0.28 4.44
CA GLN A 16 -3.16 0.70 5.36
C GLN A 16 -3.31 2.22 5.34
N GLU A 17 -2.21 2.95 5.34
CA GLU A 17 -2.24 4.41 5.26
C GLU A 17 -2.87 4.87 3.93
N LEU A 18 -2.52 4.22 2.81
CA LEU A 18 -3.13 4.52 1.53
C LEU A 18 -4.64 4.26 1.54
N GLN A 19 -5.09 3.16 2.15
CA GLN A 19 -6.52 2.89 2.28
C GLN A 19 -7.25 4.01 3.02
N GLN A 20 -6.68 4.49 4.12
CA GLN A 20 -7.25 5.60 4.88
C GLN A 20 -7.31 6.88 4.06
N ILE A 21 -6.26 7.16 3.30
CA ILE A 21 -6.21 8.32 2.41
C ILE A 21 -7.31 8.22 1.34
N LEU A 22 -7.50 7.04 0.75
CA LEU A 22 -8.53 6.84 -0.28
C LEU A 22 -9.94 6.99 0.29
N GLU A 23 -10.19 6.54 1.51
CA GLU A 23 -11.47 6.73 2.20
C GLU A 23 -11.72 8.22 2.47
N THR A 24 -10.71 8.94 2.94
CA THR A 24 -10.80 10.38 3.18
C THR A 24 -11.01 11.13 1.86
N GLU A 25 -10.32 10.72 0.80
CA GLU A 25 -10.48 11.31 -0.53
C GLU A 25 -11.93 11.24 -1.01
N LEU A 26 -12.56 10.08 -0.89
CA LEU A 26 -13.95 9.90 -1.29
C LEU A 26 -14.88 10.81 -0.48
N HIS A 27 -14.65 10.91 0.83
CA HIS A 27 -15.44 11.80 1.69
C HIS A 27 -15.29 13.26 1.26
N LEU A 28 -14.08 13.71 0.96
CA LEU A 28 -13.82 15.08 0.53
C LEU A 28 -14.40 15.39 -0.86
N ILE A 29 -14.38 14.42 -1.77
CA ILE A 29 -15.03 14.53 -3.06
C ILE A 29 -16.54 14.70 -2.86
N SER A 30 -17.15 13.88 -2.01
CA SER A 30 -18.59 13.92 -1.73
C SER A 30 -19.03 15.22 -1.06
N SER A 31 -18.18 15.78 -0.19
CA SER A 31 -18.45 17.05 0.49
C SER A 31 -18.00 18.28 -0.30
N ARG A 32 -17.36 18.08 -1.46
CA ARG A 32 -16.85 19.13 -2.35
C ARG A 32 -15.84 20.07 -1.68
N ASP A 33 -15.01 19.51 -0.81
CA ASP A 33 -13.96 20.25 -0.11
C ASP A 33 -12.66 20.23 -0.94
N ALA A 34 -12.58 21.14 -1.91
CA ALA A 34 -11.46 21.22 -2.85
C ALA A 34 -10.13 21.52 -2.18
N GLU A 35 -10.12 22.39 -1.17
CA GLU A 35 -8.90 22.75 -0.46
C GLU A 35 -8.29 21.55 0.27
N SER A 36 -9.14 20.81 0.99
CA SER A 36 -8.69 19.61 1.70
C SER A 36 -8.26 18.52 0.73
N LEU A 37 -8.91 18.39 -0.43
CA LEU A 37 -8.49 17.46 -1.48
C LEU A 37 -7.09 17.76 -1.99
N ILE A 38 -6.77 19.04 -2.25
CA ILE A 38 -5.45 19.45 -2.71
C ILE A 38 -4.39 19.12 -1.66
N ASN A 39 -4.69 19.34 -0.38
CA ASN A 39 -3.77 19.01 0.69
C ASN A 39 -3.59 17.49 0.84
N LEU A 40 -4.66 16.72 0.68
CA LEU A 40 -4.61 15.27 0.75
C LEU A 40 -3.79 14.67 -0.40
N LEU A 41 -3.80 15.30 -1.57
CA LEU A 41 -3.05 14.85 -2.73
C LEU A 41 -1.54 14.74 -2.43
N LYS A 42 -1.00 15.68 -1.66
CA LYS A 42 0.41 15.64 -1.26
C LYS A 42 0.72 14.42 -0.42
N SER A 43 -0.14 14.10 0.54
CA SER A 43 0.00 12.91 1.38
C SER A 43 -0.13 11.64 0.55
N LYS A 44 -1.06 11.61 -0.40
CA LYS A 44 -1.27 10.49 -1.31
C LYS A 44 -0.03 10.24 -2.17
N GLU A 45 0.55 11.27 -2.76
CA GLU A 45 1.77 11.15 -3.56
C GLU A 45 2.93 10.62 -2.72
N SER A 46 3.08 11.12 -1.50
CA SER A 46 4.14 10.69 -0.58
C SER A 46 4.02 9.20 -0.24
N ILE A 47 2.81 8.73 0.09
CA ILE A 47 2.64 7.31 0.44
C ILE A 47 2.80 6.40 -0.77
N LEU A 48 2.37 6.84 -1.96
CA LEU A 48 2.58 6.08 -3.20
C LEU A 48 4.07 5.92 -3.50
N ASP A 49 4.87 6.96 -3.31
CA ASP A 49 6.33 6.89 -3.47
C ASP A 49 6.94 5.92 -2.46
N SER A 50 6.48 5.96 -1.20
CA SER A 50 6.96 5.03 -0.17
C SER A 50 6.64 3.59 -0.52
N ILE A 51 5.43 3.32 -1.04
CA ILE A 51 5.02 1.98 -1.47
C ILE A 51 5.90 1.50 -2.62
N GLN A 52 6.14 2.35 -3.62
CA GLN A 52 6.96 2.01 -4.78
C GLN A 52 8.39 1.69 -4.36
N ASN A 53 8.98 2.52 -3.50
CA ASN A 53 10.33 2.30 -2.99
C ASN A 53 10.42 1.01 -2.18
N GLN A 54 9.42 0.74 -1.34
CA GLN A 54 9.37 -0.46 -0.52
C GLN A 54 9.20 -1.73 -1.35
N ASP A 55 8.44 -1.66 -2.45
CA ASP A 55 8.34 -2.78 -3.39
C ASP A 55 9.71 -3.19 -3.93
N GLY A 56 10.56 -2.22 -4.26
CA GLY A 56 11.93 -2.48 -4.69
C GLY A 56 12.77 -3.16 -3.62
N VAL A 57 12.63 -2.72 -2.37
CA VAL A 57 13.33 -3.32 -1.23
C VAL A 57 12.88 -4.78 -1.04
N ILE A 58 11.57 -5.02 -1.05
CA ILE A 58 11.01 -6.37 -0.90
C ILE A 58 11.49 -7.29 -2.02
N GLU A 59 11.44 -6.81 -3.27
CA GLU A 59 11.88 -7.59 -4.43
C GLU A 59 13.34 -8.02 -4.29
N ASN A 60 14.22 -7.10 -3.90
CA ASN A 60 15.64 -7.41 -3.72
C ASN A 60 15.87 -8.40 -2.57
N LEU A 61 15.19 -8.21 -1.45
CA LEU A 61 15.30 -9.13 -0.30
C LEU A 61 14.75 -10.51 -0.64
N TYR A 62 13.65 -10.57 -1.39
CA TYR A 62 13.05 -11.84 -1.82
C TYR A 62 13.99 -12.61 -2.75
N LYS A 63 14.64 -11.94 -3.71
CA LYS A 63 15.60 -12.57 -4.63
C LYS A 63 16.84 -13.08 -3.90
N GLN A 64 17.25 -12.41 -2.82
CA GLN A 64 18.41 -12.82 -2.02
C GLN A 64 18.08 -13.87 -0.98
N ALA A 65 16.79 -14.09 -0.70
CA ALA A 65 16.32 -15.03 0.29
C ALA A 65 16.58 -16.48 -0.17
N THR A 66 16.80 -17.39 0.79
CA THR A 66 16.88 -18.81 0.50
C THR A 66 15.50 -19.34 0.07
N GLU A 67 15.50 -20.49 -0.61
CA GLU A 67 14.27 -21.15 -1.02
C GLU A 67 13.37 -21.45 0.19
N ASP A 68 13.95 -21.88 1.30
CA ASP A 68 13.23 -22.13 2.54
C ASP A 68 12.56 -20.87 3.09
N GLN A 69 13.26 -19.73 3.04
CA GLN A 69 12.70 -18.44 3.46
C GLN A 69 11.57 -18.00 2.55
N GLN A 70 11.73 -18.16 1.23
CA GLN A 70 10.69 -17.81 0.26
C GLN A 70 9.44 -18.66 0.43
N ASN A 71 9.58 -19.91 0.84
CA ASN A 71 8.49 -20.87 1.06
C ASN A 71 7.97 -20.90 2.49
N ASN A 72 8.54 -20.10 3.38
CA ASN A 72 8.06 -20.01 4.76
C ASN A 72 6.60 -19.58 4.77
N ALA A 73 5.77 -20.32 5.51
CA ALA A 73 4.31 -20.08 5.54
C ALA A 73 3.94 -18.66 5.96
N GLU A 74 4.70 -18.09 6.89
CA GLU A 74 4.47 -16.72 7.36
C GLU A 74 4.78 -15.70 6.26
N ILE A 75 5.89 -15.88 5.53
CA ILE A 75 6.26 -15.00 4.42
C ILE A 75 5.22 -15.09 3.31
N VAL A 76 4.80 -16.31 2.94
CA VAL A 76 3.77 -16.52 1.90
C VAL A 76 2.46 -15.82 2.31
N SER A 77 2.03 -16.00 3.55
CA SER A 77 0.81 -15.37 4.07
C SER A 77 0.90 -13.84 4.04
N LEU A 78 2.03 -13.26 4.46
CA LEU A 78 2.22 -11.82 4.46
C LEU A 78 2.21 -11.24 3.04
N LEU A 79 2.80 -11.94 2.07
CA LEU A 79 2.79 -11.53 0.67
C LEU A 79 1.38 -11.58 0.09
N GLU A 80 0.61 -12.61 0.40
CA GLU A 80 -0.78 -12.72 -0.04
C GLU A 80 -1.65 -11.61 0.55
N GLN A 81 -1.47 -11.29 1.82
CA GLN A 81 -2.16 -10.18 2.46
C GLN A 81 -1.83 -8.86 1.78
N ALA A 82 -0.56 -8.64 1.43
CA ALA A 82 -0.15 -7.43 0.72
C ALA A 82 -0.83 -7.32 -0.65
N LYS A 83 -0.91 -8.42 -1.39
CA LYS A 83 -1.59 -8.47 -2.69
C LYS A 83 -3.07 -8.11 -2.56
N GLU A 84 -3.73 -8.63 -1.53
CA GLU A 84 -5.14 -8.32 -1.27
C GLU A 84 -5.32 -6.85 -0.92
N MET A 85 -4.43 -6.29 -0.10
CA MET A 85 -4.48 -4.87 0.26
C MET A 85 -4.29 -3.98 -0.97
N VAL A 86 -3.37 -4.34 -1.87
CA VAL A 86 -3.19 -3.63 -3.14
C VAL A 86 -4.46 -3.68 -3.99
N ALA A 87 -5.08 -4.86 -4.10
CA ALA A 87 -6.32 -5.01 -4.86
C ALA A 87 -7.44 -4.12 -4.29
N GLN A 88 -7.56 -4.05 -2.97
CA GLN A 88 -8.54 -3.18 -2.31
C GLN A 88 -8.25 -1.71 -2.58
N CYS A 89 -6.99 -1.29 -2.55
CA CYS A 89 -6.60 0.08 -2.88
C CYS A 89 -6.93 0.42 -4.33
N GLN A 90 -6.69 -0.49 -5.26
CA GLN A 90 -7.03 -0.32 -6.67
C GLN A 90 -8.54 -0.16 -6.87
N PHE A 91 -9.32 -0.97 -6.17
CA PHE A 91 -10.78 -0.90 -6.21
C PHE A 91 -11.29 0.46 -5.69
N ARG A 92 -10.78 0.91 -4.54
CA ARG A 92 -11.15 2.21 -3.97
C ARG A 92 -10.72 3.37 -4.88
N THR A 93 -9.58 3.25 -5.53
CA THR A 93 -9.10 4.24 -6.50
C THR A 93 -10.09 4.38 -7.65
N LYS A 94 -10.60 3.27 -8.18
CA LYS A 94 -11.61 3.28 -9.25
C LYS A 94 -12.91 3.93 -8.79
N ILE A 95 -13.36 3.63 -7.57
CA ILE A 95 -14.54 4.25 -6.99
C ILE A 95 -14.36 5.77 -6.92
N ASN A 96 -13.21 6.22 -6.43
CA ASN A 96 -12.93 7.64 -6.28
C ASN A 96 -12.89 8.35 -7.64
N GLN A 97 -12.32 7.71 -8.65
CA GLN A 97 -12.27 8.26 -10.02
C GLN A 97 -13.66 8.40 -10.63
N THR A 98 -14.58 7.49 -10.33
CA THR A 98 -15.95 7.57 -10.83
C THR A 98 -16.81 8.56 -10.04
N ALA A 99 -16.40 8.93 -8.84
CA ALA A 99 -17.13 9.87 -7.98
C ALA A 99 -16.88 11.34 -8.34
N ILE A 100 -15.90 11.61 -9.16
CA ILE A 100 -15.54 12.98 -9.59
C ILE A 100 -16.55 13.50 -10.68
#